data_65e27953d32fe8c10117626646889c70
#
_entry.id   65e27953d32fe8c10117626646889c70
#
_cell.length_a   1.000
_cell.length_b   1.000
_cell.length_c   1.000
_cell.angle_alpha   90.00
_cell.angle_beta   90.00
_cell.angle_gamma   90.00
#
_symmetry.space_group_name_H-M   'P 1'
#
loop_
_entity.id
_entity.type
_entity.pdbx_description
1 polymer ?
#
loop_
_entity_poly.entity_id
_entity_poly.type
_entity_poly.pdbx_seq_one_letter_code
_entity_poly.pdbx_strand_id
1 'polypeptide(L)'
;MAREKMSSVDTAWLHMDSTTNLMMIVGVMTFDTPLSLARLKTLLEGRLLVYPRFRQYVVDDGMTAHWVDDDKFDLDAHVRRVRLPGAGGERELQSMVADLASERLDKGKPLWQMHVIENYNGGSALITRIHHCIADGIALIGVLLNMTDEDPNAPDTPRVHPALGKSKVKKFNKGASSPTSVRRRPGAIAAGNRARACGARWRAPSRRPAPAAGRRCRCR
;
A
#
# COMPACT_ATOMS: atom_id res chain seq x y z
N MET A 1 -13.60 -25.76 -4.11
CA MET A 1 -12.72 -24.56 -3.96
C MET A 1 -11.37 -25.01 -3.46
N ALA A 2 -10.31 -24.65 -4.14
CA ALA A 2 -8.95 -24.92 -3.68
C ALA A 2 -8.67 -24.03 -2.44
N ARG A 3 -8.18 -24.64 -1.35
CA ARG A 3 -7.72 -23.93 -0.16
C ARG A 3 -6.21 -24.00 -0.11
N GLU A 4 -5.54 -22.86 -0.03
CA GLU A 4 -4.10 -22.78 0.14
C GLU A 4 -3.79 -22.35 1.57
N LYS A 5 -2.99 -23.12 2.30
CA LYS A 5 -2.61 -22.77 3.66
C LYS A 5 -1.82 -21.46 3.67
N MET A 6 -2.21 -20.54 4.52
CA MET A 6 -1.52 -19.27 4.73
C MET A 6 -0.14 -19.50 5.37
N SER A 7 0.84 -18.67 5.03
CA SER A 7 2.13 -18.72 5.69
C SER A 7 2.00 -18.36 7.18
N SER A 8 2.94 -18.81 8.02
CA SER A 8 2.92 -18.46 9.44
C SER A 8 3.07 -16.95 9.68
N VAL A 9 3.80 -16.26 8.82
CA VAL A 9 3.99 -14.81 8.89
C VAL A 9 2.69 -14.08 8.54
N ASP A 10 2.05 -14.46 7.44
CA ASP A 10 0.78 -13.85 7.03
C ASP A 10 -0.34 -14.11 8.04
N THR A 11 -0.36 -15.33 8.61
CA THR A 11 -1.28 -15.70 9.71
C THR A 11 -1.03 -14.85 10.95
N ALA A 12 0.23 -14.57 11.29
CA ALA A 12 0.55 -13.69 12.41
C ALA A 12 0.02 -12.27 12.18
N TRP A 13 0.20 -11.69 10.99
CA TRP A 13 -0.39 -10.39 10.66
C TRP A 13 -1.92 -10.40 10.78
N LEU A 14 -2.56 -11.48 10.33
CA LEU A 14 -4.02 -11.62 10.43
C LEU A 14 -4.51 -11.67 11.88
N HIS A 15 -3.80 -12.41 12.76
CA HIS A 15 -4.17 -12.57 14.16
C HIS A 15 -3.81 -11.35 15.02
N MET A 16 -2.83 -10.54 14.60
CA MET A 16 -2.50 -9.28 15.27
C MET A 16 -3.52 -8.17 14.96
N ASP A 17 -4.36 -8.35 13.93
CA ASP A 17 -5.40 -7.38 13.55
C ASP A 17 -6.51 -7.31 14.60
N SER A 18 -6.63 -6.17 15.25
CA SER A 18 -7.65 -5.90 16.27
C SER A 18 -8.34 -4.55 16.02
N THR A 19 -9.41 -4.27 16.75
CA THR A 19 -10.14 -3.00 16.65
C THR A 19 -9.29 -1.78 17.03
N THR A 20 -8.29 -1.97 17.88
CA THR A 20 -7.38 -0.92 18.35
C THR A 20 -6.05 -0.89 17.60
N ASN A 21 -5.79 -1.89 16.77
CA ASN A 21 -4.54 -2.02 16.03
C ASN A 21 -4.80 -2.71 14.68
N LEU A 22 -5.22 -1.95 13.70
CA LEU A 22 -5.51 -2.46 12.37
C LEU A 22 -4.20 -2.77 11.63
N MET A 23 -4.06 -4.01 11.17
CA MET A 23 -2.91 -4.45 10.37
C MET A 23 -3.12 -4.11 8.90
N MET A 24 -3.29 -2.82 8.64
CA MET A 24 -3.62 -2.29 7.33
C MET A 24 -2.60 -1.26 6.87
N ILE A 25 -2.19 -1.38 5.62
CA ILE A 25 -1.36 -0.40 4.92
C ILE A 25 -2.29 0.54 4.17
N VAL A 26 -2.15 1.83 4.39
CA VAL A 26 -2.89 2.87 3.68
C VAL A 26 -1.91 3.68 2.83
N GLY A 27 -2.13 3.69 1.53
CA GLY A 27 -1.38 4.48 0.56
C GLY A 27 -2.25 5.56 -0.05
N VAL A 28 -1.68 6.74 -0.29
CA VAL A 28 -2.34 7.85 -0.97
C VAL A 28 -1.48 8.27 -2.16
N MET A 29 -2.10 8.33 -3.34
CA MET A 29 -1.49 8.90 -4.55
C MET A 29 -2.34 10.06 -5.02
N THR A 30 -1.71 11.17 -5.41
CA THR A 30 -2.38 12.34 -5.97
C THR A 30 -1.96 12.51 -7.43
N PHE A 31 -2.88 12.97 -8.24
CA PHE A 31 -2.71 13.17 -9.68
C PHE A 31 -3.14 14.58 -10.04
N ASP A 32 -2.34 15.28 -10.84
CA ASP A 32 -2.65 16.62 -11.31
C ASP A 32 -3.74 16.63 -12.38
N THR A 33 -4.13 15.47 -12.88
CA THR A 33 -5.17 15.28 -13.88
C THR A 33 -6.25 14.32 -13.37
N PRO A 34 -7.49 14.40 -13.92
CA PRO A 34 -8.54 13.46 -13.56
C PRO A 34 -8.15 12.01 -13.90
N LEU A 35 -8.24 11.12 -12.93
CA LEU A 35 -8.01 9.69 -13.10
C LEU A 35 -9.25 9.03 -13.70
N SER A 36 -9.11 8.39 -14.86
CA SER A 36 -10.19 7.60 -15.45
C SER A 36 -10.42 6.32 -14.67
N LEU A 37 -11.61 6.17 -14.08
CA LEU A 37 -11.98 4.94 -13.37
C LEU A 37 -11.97 3.71 -14.29
N ALA A 38 -12.42 3.86 -15.55
CA ALA A 38 -12.40 2.76 -16.51
C ALA A 38 -10.97 2.30 -16.81
N ARG A 39 -10.06 3.24 -17.06
CA ARG A 39 -8.63 2.94 -17.26
C ARG A 39 -8.01 2.29 -16.02
N LEU A 40 -8.31 2.80 -14.83
CA LEU A 40 -7.83 2.20 -13.59
C LEU A 40 -8.29 0.74 -13.45
N LYS A 41 -9.56 0.44 -13.72
CA LYS A 41 -10.07 -0.94 -13.67
C LYS A 41 -9.35 -1.85 -14.65
N THR A 42 -9.13 -1.42 -15.88
CA THR A 42 -8.36 -2.19 -16.88
C THR A 42 -6.94 -2.47 -16.39
N LEU A 43 -6.26 -1.48 -15.80
CA LEU A 43 -4.94 -1.66 -15.20
C LEU A 43 -4.97 -2.64 -14.03
N LEU A 44 -5.96 -2.55 -13.15
CA LEU A 44 -6.11 -3.47 -12.02
C LEU A 44 -6.33 -4.91 -12.49
N GLU A 45 -7.19 -5.13 -13.48
CA GLU A 45 -7.43 -6.46 -14.06
C GLU A 45 -6.16 -7.06 -14.67
N GLY A 46 -5.41 -6.26 -15.42
CA GLY A 46 -4.22 -6.71 -16.14
C GLY A 46 -2.95 -6.79 -15.29
N ARG A 47 -2.86 -6.04 -14.17
CA ARG A 47 -1.60 -5.87 -13.43
C ARG A 47 -1.68 -6.16 -11.93
N LEU A 48 -2.87 -6.05 -11.32
CA LEU A 48 -3.09 -6.36 -9.90
C LEU A 48 -3.72 -7.74 -9.72
N LEU A 49 -4.82 -8.02 -10.43
CA LEU A 49 -5.57 -9.26 -10.27
C LEU A 49 -4.86 -10.49 -10.87
N VAL A 50 -3.72 -10.31 -11.52
CA VAL A 50 -2.81 -11.40 -11.89
C VAL A 50 -2.16 -12.05 -10.68
N TYR A 51 -2.13 -11.37 -9.52
CA TYR A 51 -1.68 -11.91 -8.25
C TYR A 51 -2.86 -12.53 -7.50
N PRO A 52 -2.87 -13.85 -7.25
CA PRO A 52 -4.04 -14.55 -6.68
C PRO A 52 -4.56 -13.94 -5.38
N ARG A 53 -3.67 -13.43 -4.51
CA ARG A 53 -4.03 -12.85 -3.19
C ARG A 53 -5.04 -11.71 -3.28
N PHE A 54 -5.09 -10.99 -4.41
CA PHE A 54 -6.06 -9.90 -4.62
C PHE A 54 -7.44 -10.39 -5.07
N ARG A 55 -7.61 -11.71 -5.30
CA ARG A 55 -8.90 -12.36 -5.60
C ARG A 55 -9.27 -13.42 -4.57
N GLN A 56 -8.49 -13.54 -3.50
CA GLN A 56 -8.69 -14.53 -2.45
C GLN A 56 -9.11 -13.86 -1.15
N TYR A 57 -10.08 -14.41 -0.47
CA TYR A 57 -10.41 -14.06 0.91
C TYR A 57 -9.80 -15.07 1.88
N VAL A 58 -9.83 -14.73 3.17
CA VAL A 58 -9.22 -15.55 4.22
C VAL A 58 -10.30 -16.32 4.96
N VAL A 59 -10.07 -17.62 5.13
CA VAL A 59 -10.81 -18.46 6.06
C VAL A 59 -9.89 -18.84 7.21
N ASP A 60 -10.23 -18.39 8.42
CA ASP A 60 -9.48 -18.58 9.65
C ASP A 60 -10.29 -19.45 10.61
N ASP A 61 -9.72 -20.56 11.08
CA ASP A 61 -10.30 -21.46 12.08
C ASP A 61 -9.76 -21.24 13.50
N GLY A 62 -8.95 -20.17 13.67
CA GLY A 62 -8.31 -19.80 14.94
C GLY A 62 -6.96 -20.50 15.17
N MET A 63 -6.70 -21.63 14.52
CA MET A 63 -5.43 -22.34 14.57
C MET A 63 -4.63 -22.18 13.25
N THR A 64 -5.35 -22.24 12.14
CA THR A 64 -4.78 -22.11 10.80
C THR A 64 -5.65 -21.21 9.94
N ALA A 65 -5.00 -20.40 9.12
CA ALA A 65 -5.68 -19.59 8.14
C ALA A 65 -5.38 -20.09 6.71
N HIS A 66 -6.34 -19.92 5.82
CA HIS A 66 -6.29 -20.38 4.44
C HIS A 66 -6.74 -19.29 3.49
N TRP A 67 -6.06 -19.21 2.34
CA TRP A 67 -6.51 -18.45 1.19
C TRP A 67 -7.53 -19.26 0.40
N VAL A 68 -8.64 -18.64 0.05
CA VAL A 68 -9.72 -19.25 -0.72
C VAL A 68 -10.09 -18.32 -1.88
N ASP A 69 -10.16 -18.85 -3.09
CA ASP A 69 -10.59 -18.06 -4.23
C ASP A 69 -12.02 -17.57 -4.05
N ASP A 70 -12.26 -16.29 -4.32
CA ASP A 70 -13.59 -15.69 -4.28
C ASP A 70 -14.28 -15.90 -5.63
N ASP A 71 -15.16 -16.87 -5.72
CA ASP A 71 -15.93 -17.17 -6.94
C ASP A 71 -16.92 -16.05 -7.31
N LYS A 72 -17.19 -15.14 -6.40
CA LYS A 72 -18.07 -13.99 -6.57
C LYS A 72 -17.30 -12.67 -6.53
N PHE A 73 -15.99 -12.74 -6.84
CA PHE A 73 -15.17 -11.54 -6.86
C PHE A 73 -15.76 -10.47 -7.78
N ASP A 74 -15.96 -9.30 -7.20
CA ASP A 74 -16.46 -8.12 -7.91
C ASP A 74 -15.51 -6.95 -7.72
N LEU A 75 -14.85 -6.52 -8.81
CA LEU A 75 -13.92 -5.41 -8.79
C LEU A 75 -14.60 -4.11 -8.35
N ASP A 76 -15.89 -3.92 -8.66
CA ASP A 76 -16.65 -2.72 -8.29
C ASP A 76 -16.92 -2.63 -6.78
N ALA A 77 -16.93 -3.75 -6.09
CA ALA A 77 -16.99 -3.77 -4.63
C ALA A 77 -15.66 -3.31 -3.99
N HIS A 78 -14.56 -3.44 -4.71
CA HIS A 78 -13.21 -3.09 -4.24
C HIS A 78 -12.76 -1.70 -4.68
N VAL A 79 -13.23 -1.20 -5.84
CA VAL A 79 -12.84 0.10 -6.39
C VAL A 79 -14.02 1.04 -6.37
N ARG A 80 -14.03 1.92 -5.39
CA ARG A 80 -15.14 2.83 -5.12
C ARG A 80 -14.83 4.24 -5.60
N ARG A 81 -15.79 4.85 -6.26
CA ARG A 81 -15.76 6.29 -6.57
C ARG A 81 -16.25 7.06 -5.35
N VAL A 82 -15.49 8.03 -4.92
CA VAL A 82 -15.82 8.88 -3.76
C VAL A 82 -15.59 10.34 -4.12
N ARG A 83 -16.32 11.22 -3.48
CA ARG A 83 -16.17 12.65 -3.64
C ARG A 83 -15.89 13.29 -2.30
N LEU A 84 -14.85 14.15 -2.23
CA LEU A 84 -14.57 14.92 -1.04
C LEU A 84 -15.65 15.96 -0.80
N PRO A 85 -16.00 16.26 0.45
CA PRO A 85 -16.90 17.35 0.78
C PRO A 85 -16.26 18.72 0.46
N GLY A 86 -17.09 19.75 0.40
CA GLY A 86 -16.62 21.13 0.24
C GLY A 86 -15.79 21.38 -1.01
N ALA A 87 -14.64 22.02 -0.84
CA ALA A 87 -13.73 22.38 -1.94
C ALA A 87 -12.87 21.21 -2.45
N GLY A 88 -12.88 20.07 -1.79
CA GLY A 88 -12.07 18.92 -2.18
C GLY A 88 -10.56 19.15 -1.99
N GLY A 89 -10.17 19.86 -0.94
CA GLY A 89 -8.78 20.20 -0.65
C GLY A 89 -8.06 19.17 0.21
N GLU A 90 -6.85 19.52 0.63
CA GLU A 90 -5.96 18.63 1.38
C GLU A 90 -6.55 18.23 2.75
N ARG A 91 -7.22 19.15 3.44
CA ARG A 91 -7.83 18.89 4.75
C ARG A 91 -8.92 17.82 4.66
N GLU A 92 -9.78 17.93 3.66
CA GLU A 92 -10.87 16.98 3.39
C GLU A 92 -10.31 15.61 3.01
N LEU A 93 -9.23 15.58 2.22
CA LEU A 93 -8.52 14.33 1.89
C LEU A 93 -7.91 13.69 3.14
N GLN A 94 -7.22 14.45 3.98
CA GLN A 94 -6.62 13.96 5.22
C GLN A 94 -7.68 13.40 6.18
N SER A 95 -8.84 14.08 6.31
CA SER A 95 -9.95 13.59 7.13
C SER A 95 -10.47 12.26 6.61
N MET A 96 -10.70 12.14 5.30
CA MET A 96 -11.15 10.89 4.69
C MET A 96 -10.13 9.76 4.85
N VAL A 97 -8.83 10.06 4.72
CA VAL A 97 -7.76 9.06 4.96
C VAL A 97 -7.78 8.57 6.40
N ALA A 98 -7.96 9.48 7.38
CA ALA A 98 -8.03 9.12 8.79
C ALA A 98 -9.24 8.22 9.10
N ASP A 99 -10.40 8.56 8.54
CA ASP A 99 -11.63 7.76 8.70
C ASP A 99 -11.42 6.35 8.11
N LEU A 100 -10.95 6.28 6.86
CA LEU A 100 -10.69 5.01 6.17
C LEU A 100 -9.57 4.18 6.86
N ALA A 101 -8.55 4.82 7.43
CA ALA A 101 -7.50 4.14 8.17
C ALA A 101 -8.00 3.55 9.49
N SER A 102 -9.10 4.07 10.03
CA SER A 102 -9.72 3.61 11.27
C SER A 102 -10.83 2.56 11.05
N GLU A 103 -11.21 2.32 9.80
CA GLU A 103 -12.27 1.38 9.44
C GLU A 103 -11.69 0.02 9.04
N ARG A 104 -12.27 -1.07 9.52
CA ARG A 104 -11.84 -2.43 9.16
C ARG A 104 -12.23 -2.80 7.74
N LEU A 105 -11.42 -3.66 7.11
CA LEU A 105 -11.80 -4.33 5.87
C LEU A 105 -12.73 -5.50 6.16
N ASP A 106 -13.64 -5.79 5.22
CA ASP A 106 -14.56 -6.93 5.29
C ASP A 106 -13.79 -8.24 5.10
N LYS A 107 -13.74 -9.07 6.16
CA LYS A 107 -13.04 -10.37 6.12
C LYS A 107 -13.71 -11.41 5.23
N GLY A 108 -14.97 -11.19 4.84
CA GLY A 108 -15.69 -12.03 3.88
C GLY A 108 -15.30 -11.79 2.42
N LYS A 109 -14.36 -10.89 2.17
CA LYS A 109 -13.87 -10.51 0.84
C LYS A 109 -12.34 -10.44 0.82
N PRO A 110 -11.71 -10.38 -0.37
CA PRO A 110 -10.30 -10.04 -0.48
C PRO A 110 -9.98 -8.75 0.29
N LEU A 111 -8.93 -8.79 1.12
CA LEU A 111 -8.67 -7.78 2.15
C LEU A 111 -7.96 -6.54 1.59
N TRP A 112 -8.57 -5.90 0.61
CA TRP A 112 -8.10 -4.63 0.04
C TRP A 112 -9.25 -3.79 -0.51
N GLN A 113 -9.07 -2.49 -0.59
CA GLN A 113 -10.00 -1.54 -1.23
C GLN A 113 -9.24 -0.35 -1.79
N MET A 114 -9.80 0.25 -2.84
CA MET A 114 -9.34 1.50 -3.43
C MET A 114 -10.49 2.51 -3.51
N HIS A 115 -10.20 3.76 -3.18
CA HIS A 115 -11.14 4.87 -3.27
C HIS A 115 -10.60 5.91 -4.25
N VAL A 116 -11.32 6.09 -5.35
CA VAL A 116 -10.99 7.08 -6.39
C VAL A 116 -11.71 8.37 -6.09
N ILE A 117 -10.96 9.43 -5.87
CA ILE A 117 -11.43 10.77 -5.56
C ILE A 117 -11.24 11.63 -6.80
N GLU A 118 -12.33 12.10 -7.37
CA GLU A 118 -12.34 12.80 -8.68
C GLU A 118 -12.26 14.32 -8.58
N ASN A 119 -12.33 14.88 -7.37
CA ASN A 119 -12.39 16.34 -7.16
C ASN A 119 -11.29 16.86 -6.23
N TYR A 120 -10.10 16.26 -6.25
CA TYR A 120 -9.00 16.70 -5.43
C TYR A 120 -8.15 17.75 -6.17
N ASN A 121 -8.14 18.99 -5.68
CA ASN A 121 -7.32 20.10 -6.19
C ASN A 121 -7.33 20.28 -7.72
N GLY A 122 -8.46 20.04 -8.37
CA GLY A 122 -8.58 20.12 -9.83
C GLY A 122 -8.11 18.86 -10.58
N GLY A 123 -7.51 17.93 -9.91
CA GLY A 123 -7.13 16.60 -10.39
C GLY A 123 -7.88 15.49 -9.67
N SER A 124 -7.17 14.47 -9.23
CA SER A 124 -7.74 13.33 -8.51
C SER A 124 -6.79 12.77 -7.46
N ALA A 125 -7.34 11.96 -6.56
CA ALA A 125 -6.54 11.18 -5.62
C ALA A 125 -7.01 9.72 -5.59
N LEU A 126 -6.11 8.82 -5.24
CA LEU A 126 -6.37 7.41 -5.01
C LEU A 126 -5.92 7.02 -3.61
N ILE A 127 -6.87 6.59 -2.78
CA ILE A 127 -6.57 6.01 -1.48
C ILE A 127 -6.64 4.49 -1.62
N THR A 128 -5.57 3.81 -1.27
CA THR A 128 -5.47 2.35 -1.30
C THR A 128 -5.35 1.82 0.11
N ARG A 129 -6.15 0.83 0.46
CA ARG A 129 -6.15 0.13 1.74
C ARG A 129 -5.89 -1.34 1.49
N ILE A 130 -4.85 -1.91 2.08
CA ILE A 130 -4.46 -3.31 1.90
C ILE A 130 -4.09 -3.89 3.26
N HIS A 131 -4.66 -5.04 3.62
CA HIS A 131 -4.28 -5.73 4.85
C HIS A 131 -2.88 -6.33 4.70
N HIS A 132 -2.09 -6.23 5.77
CA HIS A 132 -0.66 -6.61 5.76
C HIS A 132 -0.42 -8.11 5.48
N CYS A 133 -1.42 -8.96 5.70
CA CYS A 133 -1.33 -10.38 5.37
C CYS A 133 -1.27 -10.68 3.86
N ILE A 134 -1.72 -9.75 2.98
CA ILE A 134 -1.67 -9.93 1.52
C ILE A 134 -0.24 -9.81 1.00
N ALA A 135 0.50 -8.81 1.49
CA ALA A 135 1.86 -8.53 1.07
C ALA A 135 2.61 -7.75 2.14
N ASP A 136 3.89 -8.02 2.30
CA ASP A 136 4.77 -7.16 3.06
C ASP A 136 5.07 -5.85 2.30
N GLY A 137 5.70 -4.89 2.97
CA GLY A 137 5.95 -3.58 2.39
C GLY A 137 6.79 -3.62 1.11
N ILE A 138 7.75 -4.53 0.99
CA ILE A 138 8.61 -4.67 -0.20
C ILE A 138 7.83 -5.26 -1.36
N ALA A 139 7.06 -6.31 -1.11
CA ALA A 139 6.20 -6.93 -2.13
C ALA A 139 5.15 -5.93 -2.63
N LEU A 140 4.56 -5.12 -1.73
CA LEU A 140 3.57 -4.11 -2.09
C LEU A 140 4.16 -2.99 -2.95
N ILE A 141 5.38 -2.53 -2.67
CA ILE A 141 6.10 -1.59 -3.56
C ILE A 141 6.24 -2.19 -4.97
N GLY A 142 6.62 -3.46 -5.07
CA GLY A 142 6.70 -4.15 -6.36
C GLY A 142 5.35 -4.21 -7.10
N VAL A 143 4.25 -4.43 -6.38
CA VAL A 143 2.88 -4.38 -6.96
C VAL A 143 2.56 -2.98 -7.47
N LEU A 144 2.84 -1.93 -6.68
CA LEU A 144 2.60 -0.54 -7.08
C LEU A 144 3.42 -0.14 -8.30
N LEU A 145 4.71 -0.50 -8.34
CA LEU A 145 5.58 -0.27 -9.51
C LEU A 145 5.08 -1.04 -10.74
N ASN A 146 4.45 -2.21 -10.57
CA ASN A 146 3.84 -2.92 -11.68
C ASN A 146 2.61 -2.20 -12.26
N MET A 147 1.93 -1.41 -11.43
CA MET A 147 0.74 -0.65 -11.84
C MET A 147 1.07 0.70 -12.49
N THR A 148 2.29 1.20 -12.33
CA THR A 148 2.73 2.50 -12.88
C THR A 148 3.65 2.31 -14.07
N ASP A 149 3.72 3.31 -14.94
CA ASP A 149 4.62 3.40 -16.08
C ASP A 149 5.44 4.69 -15.99
N GLU A 150 6.67 4.68 -16.49
CA GLU A 150 7.50 5.87 -16.61
C GLU A 150 7.03 6.78 -17.75
N ASP A 151 6.47 6.17 -18.81
CA ASP A 151 5.89 6.90 -19.95
C ASP A 151 4.39 7.06 -19.75
N PRO A 152 3.85 8.30 -19.70
CA PRO A 152 2.42 8.54 -19.57
C PRO A 152 1.58 7.99 -20.75
N ASN A 153 2.21 7.74 -21.91
CA ASN A 153 1.60 7.17 -23.09
C ASN A 153 1.80 5.66 -23.22
N ALA A 154 2.40 5.02 -22.21
CA ALA A 154 2.59 3.58 -22.23
C ALA A 154 1.24 2.83 -22.39
N PRO A 155 1.20 1.75 -23.18
CA PRO A 155 -0.02 0.98 -23.35
C PRO A 155 -0.42 0.28 -22.04
N ASP A 156 -1.72 0.23 -21.77
CA ASP A 156 -2.29 -0.44 -20.59
C ASP A 156 -2.24 -1.98 -20.72
N THR A 157 -1.09 -2.52 -21.14
CA THR A 157 -0.93 -3.96 -21.34
C THR A 157 -0.82 -4.71 -20.01
N PRO A 158 -1.41 -5.91 -19.93
CA PRO A 158 -1.21 -6.80 -18.80
C PRO A 158 0.27 -7.14 -18.62
N ARG A 159 0.76 -7.09 -17.39
CA ARG A 159 2.13 -7.49 -17.06
C ARG A 159 2.23 -7.98 -15.62
N VAL A 160 3.23 -8.80 -15.37
CA VAL A 160 3.63 -9.24 -14.01
C VAL A 160 5.05 -8.78 -13.76
N HIS A 161 5.26 -8.10 -12.64
CA HIS A 161 6.59 -7.65 -12.27
C HIS A 161 7.51 -8.87 -12.04
N PRO A 162 8.70 -8.94 -12.68
CA PRO A 162 9.56 -10.14 -12.63
C PRO A 162 9.95 -10.57 -11.20
N ALA A 163 10.12 -9.63 -10.29
CA ALA A 163 10.44 -9.91 -8.90
C ALA A 163 9.30 -10.58 -8.13
N LEU A 164 8.03 -10.31 -8.51
CA LEU A 164 6.84 -10.85 -7.86
C LEU A 164 6.35 -12.15 -8.52
N GLY A 165 6.56 -12.32 -9.81
CA GLY A 165 6.23 -13.57 -10.53
C GLY A 165 7.09 -14.76 -10.10
N LYS A 166 8.22 -14.53 -9.44
CA LYS A 166 9.12 -15.57 -8.90
C LYS A 166 8.85 -15.91 -7.43
N SER A 167 7.85 -15.34 -6.80
CA SER A 167 7.43 -15.73 -5.45
C SER A 167 6.66 -17.05 -5.44
N LYS A 168 7.20 -18.08 -6.07
CA LYS A 168 7.12 -19.43 -5.53
C LYS A 168 7.97 -19.37 -4.27
N VAL A 169 7.31 -19.28 -3.14
CA VAL A 169 7.86 -19.40 -1.80
C VAL A 169 9.06 -20.35 -1.86
N LYS A 170 10.29 -19.81 -1.77
CA LYS A 170 11.42 -20.65 -1.39
C LYS A 170 11.07 -21.17 -0.01
N LYS A 171 10.73 -22.46 0.08
CA LYS A 171 10.57 -23.15 1.35
C LYS A 171 11.81 -22.82 2.18
N PHE A 172 11.61 -22.11 3.27
CA PHE A 172 12.66 -21.87 4.25
C PHE A 172 13.02 -23.26 4.82
N ASN A 173 14.09 -23.85 4.30
CA ASN A 173 14.62 -25.10 4.82
C ASN A 173 15.14 -24.82 6.24
N LYS A 174 14.37 -25.20 7.24
CA LYS A 174 14.88 -25.43 8.60
C LYS A 174 15.88 -26.55 8.53
N GLY A 175 17.15 -26.22 8.34
CA GLY A 175 18.20 -27.24 8.30
C GLY A 175 19.51 -26.74 7.71
N ALA A 176 19.96 -25.54 8.08
CA ALA A 176 21.34 -25.14 7.92
C ALA A 176 21.82 -24.59 9.24
N SER A 177 22.52 -25.47 9.99
CA SER A 177 23.36 -25.12 11.13
C SER A 177 24.31 -23.99 10.75
N SER A 178 24.42 -23.00 11.61
CA SER A 178 25.34 -21.87 11.51
C SER A 178 26.78 -22.35 11.27
N PRO A 179 27.48 -21.81 10.28
CA PRO A 179 28.94 -21.95 10.29
C PRO A 179 29.52 -20.88 11.21
N THR A 180 29.97 -21.30 12.37
CA THR A 180 30.90 -20.59 13.25
C THR A 180 32.22 -20.38 12.50
N SER A 181 32.81 -19.20 12.71
CA SER A 181 34.19 -18.78 12.37
C SER A 181 34.33 -17.82 11.18
N VAL A 182 34.19 -16.54 11.51
CA VAL A 182 34.80 -15.45 10.74
C VAL A 182 36.30 -15.41 11.10
N ARG A 183 37.14 -15.92 10.22
CA ARG A 183 38.60 -15.62 10.25
C ARG A 183 38.80 -14.19 9.71
N ARG A 184 39.18 -13.30 10.59
CA ARG A 184 39.70 -11.97 10.21
C ARG A 184 41.03 -12.14 9.47
N ARG A 185 41.14 -11.60 8.28
CA ARG A 185 42.42 -11.28 7.63
C ARG A 185 42.59 -9.75 7.60
N PRO A 186 43.77 -9.24 7.98
CA PRO A 186 44.05 -7.83 7.91
C PRO A 186 44.64 -7.43 6.55
N GLY A 187 44.32 -6.23 6.09
CA GLY A 187 45.17 -5.39 5.26
C GLY A 187 44.95 -5.43 3.76
N ALA A 188 44.39 -4.33 3.23
CA ALA A 188 44.99 -3.55 2.16
C ALA A 188 44.17 -2.29 1.93
N ILE A 189 44.83 -1.17 2.14
CA ILE A 189 44.37 0.19 1.79
C ILE A 189 44.54 0.36 0.27
N ALA A 190 43.49 0.74 -0.44
CA ALA A 190 43.65 1.36 -1.77
C ALA A 190 42.56 2.42 -1.95
N ALA A 191 43.05 3.57 -2.42
CA ALA A 191 42.40 4.85 -2.52
C ALA A 191 41.38 4.96 -3.67
N GLY A 192 40.39 5.84 -3.45
CA GLY A 192 39.91 6.76 -4.50
C GLY A 192 38.77 6.28 -5.36
N ASN A 193 37.55 6.70 -5.01
CA ASN A 193 36.73 7.42 -6.00
C ASN A 193 35.61 8.20 -5.31
N ARG A 194 35.63 9.52 -5.53
CA ARG A 194 34.59 10.43 -5.02
C ARG A 194 33.38 10.35 -5.93
N ALA A 195 32.30 9.69 -5.45
CA ALA A 195 30.98 9.89 -6.01
C ALA A 195 30.27 10.98 -5.21
N ARG A 196 29.91 12.08 -5.88
CA ARG A 196 29.13 13.19 -5.31
C ARG A 196 27.71 12.70 -5.04
N ALA A 197 27.37 12.53 -3.78
CA ALA A 197 25.98 12.35 -3.34
C ALA A 197 25.27 13.70 -3.45
N CYS A 198 24.27 13.77 -4.34
CA CYS A 198 23.33 14.89 -4.42
C CYS A 198 22.37 14.76 -3.24
N GLY A 199 22.64 15.50 -2.15
CA GLY A 199 21.83 15.51 -0.95
C GLY A 199 20.58 16.35 -1.15
N ALA A 200 19.44 15.73 -1.35
CA ALA A 200 18.13 16.37 -1.18
C ALA A 200 17.93 16.65 0.31
N ARG A 201 18.09 17.92 0.72
CA ARG A 201 17.82 18.39 2.07
C ARG A 201 16.29 18.46 2.26
N TRP A 202 15.76 17.58 3.05
CA TRP A 202 14.42 17.73 3.62
C TRP A 202 14.40 18.96 4.53
N ARG A 203 13.62 19.99 4.17
CA ARG A 203 13.29 21.10 5.09
C ARG A 203 11.97 20.76 5.77
N ALA A 204 11.99 20.62 7.09
CA ALA A 204 10.78 20.58 7.91
C ALA A 204 10.02 21.91 7.77
N PRO A 205 8.68 21.92 7.73
CA PRO A 205 7.89 23.13 7.71
C PRO A 205 8.07 23.90 9.02
N SER A 206 8.45 25.18 8.92
CA SER A 206 8.57 26.10 10.04
C SER A 206 7.20 26.32 10.70
N ARG A 207 7.10 26.10 12.00
CA ARG A 207 5.93 26.46 12.81
C ARG A 207 5.68 27.96 12.69
N ARG A 208 4.54 28.36 12.16
CA ARG A 208 4.05 29.75 12.26
C ARG A 208 3.59 30.01 13.71
N PRO A 209 3.96 31.15 14.30
CA PRO A 209 3.44 31.52 15.62
C PRO A 209 1.95 31.86 15.53
N ALA A 210 1.20 31.47 16.57
CA ALA A 210 -0.21 31.76 16.74
C ALA A 210 -0.47 33.28 16.79
N PRO A 211 -1.59 33.78 16.21
CA PRO A 211 -1.93 35.19 16.33
C PRO A 211 -2.31 35.54 17.76
N ALA A 212 -1.75 36.65 18.23
CA ALA A 212 -2.00 37.19 19.55
C ALA A 212 -3.49 37.58 19.73
N ALA A 213 -4.04 37.26 20.90
CA ALA A 213 -5.39 37.59 21.30
C ALA A 213 -5.62 39.12 21.26
N GLY A 214 -6.44 39.57 20.33
CA GLY A 214 -6.88 40.95 20.21
C GLY A 214 -7.83 41.36 21.36
N ARG A 215 -7.53 42.45 22.00
CA ARG A 215 -8.25 43.10 23.10
C ARG A 215 -9.69 43.43 22.66
N ARG A 216 -10.63 43.19 23.56
CA ARG A 216 -12.02 43.65 23.48
C ARG A 216 -12.09 45.16 23.47
N CYS A 217 -12.60 45.80 22.43
CA CYS A 217 -13.12 47.14 22.47
C CYS A 217 -14.56 47.11 22.99
N ARG A 218 -14.80 47.78 24.14
CA ARG A 218 -16.14 48.20 24.57
C ARG A 218 -16.45 49.48 23.84
N CYS A 219 -17.58 49.54 23.11
CA CYS A 219 -18.24 50.77 22.74
C CYS A 219 -19.55 50.86 23.47
N ARG A 220 -19.80 52.10 23.98
CA ARG A 220 -21.05 52.54 24.64
C ARG A 220 -22.20 52.56 23.66
#